data_aac48127809570e996822d54cfd05582
#
_entry.id   aac48127809570e996822d54cfd05582
#
_cell.length_a   1.000
_cell.length_b   1.000
_cell.length_c   1.000
_cell.angle_alpha   90.00
_cell.angle_beta   90.00
_cell.angle_gamma   90.00
#
_symmetry.space_group_name_H-M   'P 1'
#
loop_
_entity.id
_entity.type
_entity.pdbx_description
1 polymer ?
#
loop_
_entity_poly.entity_id
_entity_poly.type
_entity_poly.pdbx_seq_one_letter_code
_entity_poly.pdbx_strand_id
1 'polypeptide(L)'
;HLQGFATSNHYGATADGLVMAYRIGAKLRDVDSFQYHPTGVAHPPHLAGALISEAVRSAGTKLVNGLGERFVDELQPRDVVAAAILRECREGRGVVRDGQVGVFLDTPRLIANDPDVLNRLVTLGHVAHKCGIDPAVEPVMIHPTLHYQNGGIEINGDSATCVEGLYCAGEVTGGIHGRNRLMGNALLDIISFG
;
A
#
# COMPACT_ATOMS: atom_id res chain seq x y z
N HIS A 1 8.84 6.50 -5.66
CA HIS A 1 8.33 5.29 -6.34
C HIS A 1 9.43 4.57 -7.13
N LEU A 2 9.19 3.33 -7.51
CA LEU A 2 10.06 2.58 -8.41
C LEU A 2 9.47 2.58 -9.83
N GLN A 3 10.31 2.82 -10.84
CA GLN A 3 9.86 2.81 -12.23
C GLN A 3 9.30 1.42 -12.61
N GLY A 4 8.17 1.41 -13.30
CA GLY A 4 7.52 0.18 -13.74
C GLY A 4 6.61 -0.51 -12.70
N PHE A 5 6.49 0.06 -11.49
CA PHE A 5 5.60 -0.46 -10.45
C PHE A 5 4.48 0.52 -10.16
N ALA A 6 3.25 0.01 -10.05
CA ALA A 6 2.13 0.80 -9.57
C ALA A 6 2.37 1.28 -8.13
N THR A 7 1.98 2.50 -7.82
CA THR A 7 2.18 3.11 -6.50
C THR A 7 0.92 3.80 -6.01
N SER A 8 0.70 3.78 -4.69
CA SER A 8 -0.34 4.57 -4.04
C SER A 8 0.06 6.03 -3.81
N ASN A 9 1.31 6.38 -4.08
CA ASN A 9 1.87 7.70 -3.84
C ASN A 9 1.89 8.55 -5.13
N HIS A 10 2.10 9.85 -4.96
CA HIS A 10 2.33 10.75 -6.07
C HIS A 10 3.61 10.38 -6.83
N TYR A 11 3.57 10.36 -8.17
CA TYR A 11 4.72 9.98 -9.01
C TYR A 11 5.92 10.94 -8.88
N GLY A 12 5.72 12.16 -8.39
CA GLY A 12 6.79 13.10 -8.04
C GLY A 12 7.55 12.76 -6.75
N ALA A 13 7.16 11.73 -6.00
CA ALA A 13 7.93 11.24 -4.85
C ALA A 13 9.12 10.41 -5.33
N THR A 14 10.23 11.07 -5.65
CA THR A 14 11.41 10.52 -6.37
C THR A 14 12.64 10.34 -5.50
N ALA A 15 12.48 10.33 -4.17
CA ALA A 15 13.55 10.16 -3.18
C ALA A 15 14.61 11.30 -3.17
N ASP A 16 14.22 12.53 -3.50
CA ASP A 16 15.15 13.67 -3.60
C ASP A 16 15.90 13.92 -2.30
N GLY A 17 15.19 13.90 -1.16
CA GLY A 17 15.82 14.08 0.17
C GLY A 17 16.86 13.00 0.48
N LEU A 18 16.55 11.73 0.14
CA LEU A 18 17.48 10.62 0.33
C LEU A 18 18.72 10.77 -0.54
N VAL A 19 18.56 11.18 -1.80
CA VAL A 19 19.70 11.41 -2.72
C VAL A 19 20.55 12.59 -2.28
N MET A 20 19.92 13.69 -1.83
CA MET A 20 20.65 14.86 -1.32
C MET A 20 21.52 14.49 -0.10
N ALA A 21 20.92 13.79 0.87
CA ALA A 21 21.63 13.36 2.07
C ALA A 21 22.77 12.37 1.75
N TYR A 22 22.52 11.41 0.84
CA TYR A 22 23.55 10.47 0.39
C TYR A 22 24.76 11.19 -0.22
N ARG A 23 24.52 12.20 -1.07
CA ARG A 23 25.59 12.95 -1.75
C ARG A 23 26.52 13.73 -0.81
N ILE A 24 26.03 14.09 0.36
CA ILE A 24 26.83 14.77 1.41
C ILE A 24 27.37 13.83 2.48
N GLY A 25 27.24 12.50 2.26
CA GLY A 25 27.85 11.47 3.08
C GLY A 25 26.97 10.92 4.21
N ALA A 26 25.67 11.18 4.22
CA ALA A 26 24.78 10.57 5.18
C ALA A 26 24.71 9.06 4.97
N LYS A 27 24.69 8.30 6.07
CA LYS A 27 24.51 6.85 6.04
C LYS A 27 23.06 6.49 5.71
N LEU A 28 22.90 5.44 4.90
CA LEU A 28 21.61 4.89 4.54
C LEU A 28 21.44 3.52 5.18
N ARG A 29 20.18 3.17 5.50
CA ARG A 29 19.81 1.90 6.12
C ARG A 29 18.60 1.30 5.43
N ASP A 30 18.61 -0.02 5.20
CA ASP A 30 17.49 -0.82 4.68
C ASP A 30 16.83 -0.25 3.41
N VAL A 31 17.59 0.37 2.51
CA VAL A 31 17.06 1.07 1.31
C VAL A 31 16.38 0.14 0.31
N ASP A 32 16.56 -1.17 0.43
CA ASP A 32 15.88 -2.21 -0.34
C ASP A 32 14.52 -2.61 0.27
N SER A 33 14.13 -2.00 1.39
CA SER A 33 12.94 -2.38 2.15
C SER A 33 11.75 -1.49 1.79
N PHE A 34 10.86 -2.02 0.94
CA PHE A 34 9.60 -1.38 0.55
C PHE A 34 8.40 -2.11 1.14
N GLN A 35 7.41 -1.35 1.63
CA GLN A 35 6.13 -1.89 2.01
C GLN A 35 5.16 -1.82 0.84
N TYR A 36 4.58 -2.96 0.49
CA TYR A 36 3.47 -3.04 -0.46
C TYR A 36 2.16 -2.94 0.30
N HIS A 37 1.23 -2.09 -0.19
CA HIS A 37 -0.14 -2.11 0.29
C HIS A 37 -0.90 -3.20 -0.48
N PRO A 38 -1.58 -4.14 0.19
CA PRO A 38 -2.25 -5.26 -0.47
C PRO A 38 -3.35 -4.84 -1.45
N THR A 39 -4.07 -3.75 -1.15
CA THR A 39 -5.28 -3.33 -1.84
C THR A 39 -5.08 -2.04 -2.66
N GLY A 40 -4.18 -2.06 -3.64
CA GLY A 40 -4.14 -1.09 -4.72
C GLY A 40 -5.11 -1.50 -5.83
N VAL A 41 -5.79 -0.55 -6.47
CA VAL A 41 -6.60 -0.81 -7.66
C VAL A 41 -5.73 -1.43 -8.75
N ALA A 42 -6.17 -2.52 -9.37
CA ALA A 42 -5.48 -3.14 -10.50
C ALA A 42 -6.13 -2.76 -11.84
N HIS A 43 -7.46 -2.60 -11.86
CA HIS A 43 -8.23 -2.27 -13.04
C HIS A 43 -9.29 -1.19 -12.72
N PRO A 44 -9.48 -0.18 -13.55
CA PRO A 44 -8.88 0.03 -14.88
C PRO A 44 -7.40 0.50 -14.83
N PRO A 45 -6.61 0.31 -15.92
CA PRO A 45 -5.16 0.57 -15.91
C PRO A 45 -4.77 1.99 -15.52
N HIS A 46 -5.55 3.01 -15.88
CA HIS A 46 -5.28 4.41 -15.57
C HIS A 46 -5.43 4.74 -14.06
N LEU A 47 -6.05 3.85 -13.28
CA LEU A 47 -6.16 3.95 -11.82
C LEU A 47 -5.26 2.95 -11.09
N ALA A 48 -4.43 2.19 -11.82
CA ALA A 48 -3.56 1.20 -11.20
C ALA A 48 -2.69 1.82 -10.11
N GLY A 49 -2.73 1.21 -8.92
CA GLY A 49 -2.05 1.71 -7.73
C GLY A 49 -2.89 2.60 -6.83
N ALA A 50 -4.05 3.12 -7.27
CA ALA A 50 -4.92 3.91 -6.41
C ALA A 50 -5.28 3.13 -5.14
N LEU A 51 -5.15 3.80 -3.98
CA LEU A 51 -5.26 3.14 -2.68
C LEU A 51 -6.71 2.86 -2.30
N ILE A 52 -6.99 1.61 -1.97
CA ILE A 52 -8.18 1.23 -1.20
C ILE A 52 -7.73 1.05 0.25
N SER A 53 -8.30 1.87 1.13
CA SER A 53 -7.95 1.90 2.56
C SER A 53 -8.04 0.51 3.20
N GLU A 54 -7.15 0.24 4.15
CA GLU A 54 -7.20 -0.96 4.99
C GLU A 54 -8.52 -1.09 5.78
N ALA A 55 -9.17 0.03 6.08
CA ALA A 55 -10.48 0.05 6.73
C ALA A 55 -11.53 -0.82 6.00
N VAL A 56 -11.41 -0.98 4.67
CA VAL A 56 -12.31 -1.84 3.88
C VAL A 56 -12.13 -3.32 4.25
N ARG A 57 -10.87 -3.78 4.44
CA ARG A 57 -10.59 -5.14 4.92
C ARG A 57 -11.03 -5.33 6.37
N SER A 58 -10.77 -4.33 7.21
CA SER A 58 -11.19 -4.32 8.62
C SER A 58 -12.72 -4.32 8.79
N ALA A 59 -13.47 -3.80 7.82
CA ALA A 59 -14.93 -3.88 7.77
C ALA A 59 -15.46 -5.26 7.37
N GLY A 60 -14.58 -6.22 7.06
CA GLY A 60 -14.94 -7.61 6.81
C GLY A 60 -14.98 -8.04 5.34
N THR A 61 -14.53 -7.18 4.42
CA THR A 61 -14.41 -7.54 2.98
C THR A 61 -13.46 -8.72 2.82
N LYS A 62 -13.82 -9.66 1.95
CA LYS A 62 -13.02 -10.84 1.64
C LYS A 62 -12.15 -10.61 0.40
N LEU A 63 -10.98 -11.26 0.39
CA LEU A 63 -10.13 -11.39 -0.78
C LEU A 63 -10.44 -12.72 -1.46
N VAL A 64 -10.86 -12.67 -2.72
CA VAL A 64 -11.19 -13.86 -3.49
C VAL A 64 -10.39 -13.91 -4.78
N ASN A 65 -9.93 -15.10 -5.14
CA ASN A 65 -9.19 -15.34 -6.39
C ASN A 65 -10.15 -15.45 -7.59
N GLY A 66 -9.60 -15.75 -8.78
CA GLY A 66 -10.39 -15.92 -10.01
C GLY A 66 -11.34 -17.11 -10.00
N LEU A 67 -11.19 -18.04 -9.06
CA LEU A 67 -12.10 -19.18 -8.84
C LEU A 67 -13.21 -18.86 -7.84
N GLY A 68 -13.23 -17.64 -7.27
CA GLY A 68 -14.19 -17.25 -6.24
C GLY A 68 -13.81 -17.75 -4.83
N GLU A 69 -12.62 -18.26 -4.63
CA GLU A 69 -12.17 -18.83 -3.36
C GLU A 69 -11.44 -17.79 -2.50
N ARG A 70 -11.76 -17.74 -1.21
CA ARG A 70 -11.00 -17.00 -0.21
C ARG A 70 -9.69 -17.73 0.06
N PHE A 71 -8.55 -17.05 -0.01
CA PHE A 71 -7.22 -17.66 0.05
C PHE A 71 -6.33 -17.15 1.19
N VAL A 72 -6.75 -16.12 1.93
CA VAL A 72 -5.96 -15.53 3.02
C VAL A 72 -6.89 -14.93 4.09
N ASP A 73 -6.40 -14.80 5.32
CA ASP A 73 -7.01 -13.95 6.32
C ASP A 73 -6.61 -12.49 6.07
N GLU A 74 -7.59 -11.66 5.76
CA GLU A 74 -7.44 -10.28 5.33
C GLU A 74 -6.81 -9.35 6.39
N LEU A 75 -6.84 -9.76 7.66
CA LEU A 75 -6.33 -8.99 8.80
C LEU A 75 -4.88 -9.35 9.17
N GLN A 76 -4.25 -10.28 8.46
CA GLN A 76 -2.83 -10.56 8.59
C GLN A 76 -1.97 -9.33 8.23
N PRO A 77 -0.70 -9.27 8.64
CA PRO A 77 0.24 -8.22 8.24
C PRO A 77 0.27 -7.99 6.73
N ARG A 78 0.52 -6.74 6.32
CA ARG A 78 0.44 -6.33 4.90
C ARG A 78 1.32 -7.16 3.97
N ASP A 79 2.52 -7.51 4.40
CA ASP A 79 3.46 -8.35 3.65
C ASP A 79 2.92 -9.77 3.43
N VAL A 80 2.27 -10.35 4.45
CA VAL A 80 1.64 -11.68 4.37
C VAL A 80 0.49 -11.65 3.36
N VAL A 81 -0.40 -10.67 3.46
CA VAL A 81 -1.53 -10.54 2.53
C VAL A 81 -1.06 -10.24 1.11
N ALA A 82 -0.09 -9.33 0.93
CA ALA A 82 0.47 -9.02 -0.38
C ALA A 82 1.15 -10.24 -1.01
N ALA A 83 1.92 -11.00 -0.23
CA ALA A 83 2.56 -12.25 -0.70
C ALA A 83 1.52 -13.31 -1.11
N ALA A 84 0.41 -13.43 -0.37
CA ALA A 84 -0.67 -14.35 -0.72
C ALA A 84 -1.33 -13.95 -2.06
N ILE A 85 -1.63 -12.66 -2.28
CA ILE A 85 -2.18 -12.17 -3.55
C ILE A 85 -1.21 -12.48 -4.71
N LEU A 86 0.08 -12.15 -4.54
CA LEU A 86 1.09 -12.42 -5.57
C LEU A 86 1.21 -13.90 -5.90
N ARG A 87 1.05 -14.79 -4.91
CA ARG A 87 1.04 -16.23 -5.10
C ARG A 87 -0.14 -16.66 -5.94
N GLU A 88 -1.37 -16.22 -5.62
CA GLU A 88 -2.56 -16.52 -6.42
C GLU A 88 -2.38 -16.08 -7.90
N CYS A 89 -1.86 -14.88 -8.11
CA CYS A 89 -1.57 -14.37 -9.45
C CYS A 89 -0.52 -15.22 -10.19
N ARG A 90 0.58 -15.61 -9.55
CA ARG A 90 1.65 -16.42 -10.15
C ARG A 90 1.23 -17.85 -10.48
N GLU A 91 0.37 -18.42 -9.65
CA GLU A 91 -0.15 -19.78 -9.83
C GLU A 91 -1.35 -19.85 -10.80
N GLY A 92 -1.67 -18.73 -11.47
CA GLY A 92 -2.72 -18.66 -12.48
C GLY A 92 -4.16 -18.64 -11.92
N ARG A 93 -4.33 -18.48 -10.60
CA ARG A 93 -5.64 -18.32 -9.97
C ARG A 93 -6.06 -16.85 -9.82
N GLY A 94 -5.23 -15.92 -10.29
CA GLY A 94 -5.60 -14.52 -10.40
C GLY A 94 -6.61 -14.24 -11.50
N VAL A 95 -7.12 -13.01 -11.53
CA VAL A 95 -8.00 -12.49 -12.58
C VAL A 95 -7.17 -11.65 -13.54
N VAL A 96 -7.45 -11.74 -14.83
CA VAL A 96 -6.81 -10.92 -15.86
C VAL A 96 -7.86 -10.05 -16.55
N ARG A 97 -7.66 -8.71 -16.54
CA ARG A 97 -8.48 -7.74 -17.27
C ARG A 97 -7.56 -6.71 -17.94
N ASP A 98 -7.73 -6.49 -19.23
CA ASP A 98 -6.93 -5.53 -20.04
C ASP A 98 -5.41 -5.63 -19.78
N GLY A 99 -4.89 -6.86 -19.70
CA GLY A 99 -3.47 -7.12 -19.42
C GLY A 99 -3.03 -6.90 -17.96
N GLN A 100 -3.93 -6.42 -17.09
CA GLN A 100 -3.68 -6.34 -15.65
C GLN A 100 -4.01 -7.65 -14.97
N VAL A 101 -3.20 -8.03 -13.99
CA VAL A 101 -3.41 -9.23 -13.16
C VAL A 101 -3.73 -8.81 -11.74
N GLY A 102 -4.67 -9.49 -11.09
CA GLY A 102 -5.03 -9.20 -9.71
C GLY A 102 -5.94 -10.25 -9.09
N VAL A 103 -6.54 -9.89 -7.98
CA VAL A 103 -7.59 -10.66 -7.30
C VAL A 103 -8.76 -9.73 -7.01
N PHE A 104 -9.86 -10.25 -6.52
CA PHE A 104 -11.02 -9.43 -6.18
C PHE A 104 -11.09 -9.10 -4.69
N LEU A 105 -11.46 -7.87 -4.42
CA LEU A 105 -11.99 -7.40 -3.14
C LEU A 105 -13.50 -7.52 -3.22
N ASP A 106 -14.10 -8.47 -2.49
CA ASP A 106 -15.53 -8.85 -2.57
C ASP A 106 -16.42 -7.80 -1.89
N THR A 107 -16.52 -6.64 -2.54
CA THR A 107 -17.34 -5.52 -2.07
C THR A 107 -18.85 -5.80 -2.15
N PRO A 108 -19.39 -6.54 -3.14
CA PRO A 108 -20.81 -6.88 -3.15
C PRO A 108 -21.25 -7.62 -1.88
N ARG A 109 -20.47 -8.60 -1.44
CA ARG A 109 -20.76 -9.35 -0.21
C ARG A 109 -20.67 -8.47 1.05
N LEU A 110 -19.68 -7.56 1.10
CA LEU A 110 -19.57 -6.60 2.20
C LEU A 110 -20.82 -5.74 2.30
N ILE A 111 -21.27 -5.16 1.18
CA ILE A 111 -22.43 -4.25 1.13
C ILE A 111 -23.74 -5.00 1.39
N ALA A 112 -23.88 -6.23 0.89
CA ALA A 112 -25.04 -7.07 1.20
C ALA A 112 -25.18 -7.38 2.69
N ASN A 113 -24.05 -7.56 3.40
CA ASN A 113 -24.04 -7.80 4.83
C ASN A 113 -24.22 -6.51 5.67
N ASP A 114 -23.84 -5.36 5.14
CA ASP A 114 -23.91 -4.04 5.79
C ASP A 114 -24.20 -2.95 4.76
N PRO A 115 -25.48 -2.70 4.45
CA PRO A 115 -25.89 -1.73 3.42
C PRO A 115 -25.42 -0.30 3.70
N ASP A 116 -25.16 0.06 4.96
CA ASP A 116 -24.70 1.38 5.36
C ASP A 116 -23.16 1.54 5.35
N VAL A 117 -22.45 0.48 4.98
CA VAL A 117 -20.97 0.48 5.04
C VAL A 117 -20.33 1.56 4.18
N LEU A 118 -20.91 1.91 3.03
CA LEU A 118 -20.38 2.97 2.15
C LEU A 118 -20.45 4.37 2.78
N ASN A 119 -21.40 4.61 3.72
CA ASN A 119 -21.47 5.86 4.48
C ASN A 119 -20.27 6.03 5.42
N ARG A 120 -19.68 4.93 5.87
CA ARG A 120 -18.47 4.90 6.70
C ARG A 120 -17.19 4.77 5.87
N LEU A 121 -17.27 4.11 4.73
CA LEU A 121 -16.14 3.87 3.82
C LEU A 121 -16.24 4.76 2.56
N VAL A 122 -16.38 6.06 2.74
CA VAL A 122 -16.60 7.05 1.66
C VAL A 122 -15.54 6.94 0.56
N THR A 123 -14.28 6.64 0.94
CA THR A 123 -13.18 6.48 -0.02
C THR A 123 -13.39 5.27 -0.94
N LEU A 124 -14.02 4.18 -0.47
CA LEU A 124 -14.35 3.03 -1.31
C LEU A 124 -15.35 3.43 -2.39
N GLY A 125 -16.42 4.14 -2.02
CA GLY A 125 -17.41 4.64 -2.97
C GLY A 125 -16.79 5.54 -4.05
N HIS A 126 -15.90 6.45 -3.65
CA HIS A 126 -15.20 7.33 -4.59
C HIS A 126 -14.27 6.54 -5.54
N VAL A 127 -13.55 5.55 -5.04
CA VAL A 127 -12.66 4.73 -5.88
C VAL A 127 -13.50 3.89 -6.85
N ALA A 128 -14.56 3.22 -6.38
CA ALA A 128 -15.44 2.43 -7.23
C ALA A 128 -16.09 3.28 -8.34
N HIS A 129 -16.57 4.48 -8.00
CA HIS A 129 -17.10 5.43 -8.98
C HIS A 129 -16.04 5.79 -10.05
N LYS A 130 -14.79 6.07 -9.65
CA LYS A 130 -13.70 6.34 -10.60
C LYS A 130 -13.36 5.12 -11.47
N CYS A 131 -13.51 3.91 -10.94
CA CYS A 131 -13.37 2.67 -11.69
C CYS A 131 -14.54 2.41 -12.65
N GLY A 132 -15.63 3.18 -12.56
CA GLY A 132 -16.83 2.99 -13.38
C GLY A 132 -17.66 1.77 -12.97
N ILE A 133 -17.54 1.32 -11.72
CA ILE A 133 -18.28 0.14 -11.21
C ILE A 133 -19.21 0.52 -10.05
N ASP A 134 -20.27 -0.25 -9.90
CA ASP A 134 -21.08 -0.26 -8.68
C ASP A 134 -20.53 -1.31 -7.72
N PRO A 135 -19.93 -0.92 -6.57
CA PRO A 135 -19.31 -1.87 -5.65
C PRO A 135 -20.33 -2.81 -4.96
N ALA A 136 -21.62 -2.54 -5.06
CA ALA A 136 -22.68 -3.45 -4.60
C ALA A 136 -22.95 -4.60 -5.59
N VAL A 137 -22.55 -4.44 -6.85
CA VAL A 137 -22.82 -5.39 -7.93
C VAL A 137 -21.54 -6.06 -8.41
N GLU A 138 -20.44 -5.30 -8.51
CA GLU A 138 -19.17 -5.77 -9.06
C GLU A 138 -18.03 -5.59 -8.06
N PRO A 139 -17.22 -6.65 -7.82
CA PRO A 139 -16.08 -6.57 -6.92
C PRO A 139 -14.96 -5.70 -7.54
N VAL A 140 -14.20 -5.00 -6.68
CA VAL A 140 -13.05 -4.21 -7.12
C VAL A 140 -11.86 -5.14 -7.37
N MET A 141 -11.27 -5.04 -8.57
CA MET A 141 -10.03 -5.76 -8.88
C MET A 141 -8.83 -5.03 -8.27
N ILE A 142 -8.03 -5.76 -7.50
CA ILE A 142 -6.90 -5.22 -6.76
C ILE A 142 -5.62 -6.02 -7.00
N HIS A 143 -4.47 -5.34 -6.79
CA HIS A 143 -3.13 -5.92 -6.78
C HIS A 143 -2.25 -5.18 -5.76
N PRO A 144 -1.25 -5.83 -5.14
CA PRO A 144 -0.31 -5.15 -4.26
C PRO A 144 0.39 -3.98 -4.97
N THR A 145 0.45 -2.83 -4.31
CA THR A 145 1.04 -1.60 -4.83
C THR A 145 2.12 -1.05 -3.92
N LEU A 146 3.14 -0.41 -4.48
CA LEU A 146 4.17 0.28 -3.70
C LEU A 146 3.52 1.38 -2.85
N HIS A 147 3.83 1.39 -1.55
CA HIS A 147 3.12 2.24 -0.61
C HIS A 147 4.05 3.05 0.30
N TYR A 148 5.09 2.46 0.87
CA TYR A 148 5.95 3.12 1.83
C TYR A 148 7.39 2.60 1.74
N GLN A 149 8.35 3.52 1.79
CA GLN A 149 9.77 3.20 1.93
C GLN A 149 10.11 3.02 3.41
N ASN A 150 10.45 1.80 3.83
CA ASN A 150 10.82 1.55 5.24
C ASN A 150 12.26 1.95 5.56
N GLY A 151 13.14 1.82 4.60
CA GLY A 151 14.53 2.23 4.71
C GLY A 151 14.74 3.68 4.26
N GLY A 152 15.89 4.24 4.61
CA GLY A 152 16.22 5.63 4.29
C GLY A 152 17.48 6.10 5.00
N ILE A 153 17.52 7.38 5.36
CA ILE A 153 18.64 8.01 6.05
C ILE A 153 18.69 7.52 7.50
N GLU A 154 19.84 7.02 7.94
CA GLU A 154 20.04 6.59 9.32
C GLU A 154 20.07 7.80 10.25
N ILE A 155 19.25 7.78 11.30
CA ILE A 155 19.18 8.82 12.34
C ILE A 155 19.33 8.21 13.73
N ASN A 156 19.70 9.04 14.69
CA ASN A 156 19.67 8.72 16.14
C ASN A 156 18.33 9.13 16.79
N GLY A 157 18.24 9.02 18.10
CA GLY A 157 17.04 9.37 18.88
C GLY A 157 16.68 10.87 18.85
N ASP A 158 17.60 11.74 18.43
CA ASP A 158 17.40 13.19 18.32
C ASP A 158 17.17 13.62 16.87
N SER A 159 16.79 12.71 15.97
CA SER A 159 16.61 12.93 14.52
C SER A 159 17.90 13.34 13.78
N ALA A 160 19.05 13.31 14.42
CA ALA A 160 20.32 13.72 13.82
C ALA A 160 20.92 12.59 12.99
N THR A 161 21.49 12.93 11.84
CA THR A 161 22.26 12.03 10.99
C THR A 161 23.74 12.00 11.42
N CYS A 162 24.55 11.17 10.74
CA CYS A 162 26.00 11.20 10.92
C CYS A 162 26.69 12.45 10.32
N VAL A 163 25.96 13.28 9.57
CA VAL A 163 26.45 14.55 9.01
C VAL A 163 26.06 15.67 9.97
N GLU A 164 27.06 16.41 10.46
CA GLU A 164 26.84 17.50 11.40
C GLU A 164 25.87 18.55 10.85
N GLY A 165 24.87 18.93 11.66
CA GLY A 165 23.85 19.91 11.30
C GLY A 165 22.74 19.39 10.37
N LEU A 166 22.78 18.10 9.98
CA LEU A 166 21.71 17.48 9.17
C LEU A 166 20.79 16.65 10.05
N TYR A 167 19.50 16.97 10.03
CA TYR A 167 18.41 16.28 10.71
C TYR A 167 17.39 15.77 9.70
N CYS A 168 16.76 14.66 9.99
CA CYS A 168 15.75 14.06 9.11
C CYS A 168 14.59 13.48 9.93
N ALA A 169 13.37 13.58 9.39
CA ALA A 169 12.15 12.97 9.97
C ALA A 169 11.20 12.49 8.86
N GLY A 170 10.32 11.57 9.20
CA GLY A 170 9.31 11.03 8.28
C GLY A 170 9.87 9.94 7.36
N GLU A 171 9.17 9.66 6.26
CA GLU A 171 9.43 8.52 5.35
C GLU A 171 10.86 8.49 4.75
N VAL A 172 11.57 9.61 4.76
CA VAL A 172 12.96 9.69 4.28
C VAL A 172 13.95 8.99 5.21
N THR A 173 13.56 8.72 6.46
CA THR A 173 14.39 8.08 7.47
C THR A 173 14.35 6.55 7.38
N GLY A 174 15.45 5.91 7.78
CA GLY A 174 15.57 4.45 7.89
C GLY A 174 15.82 3.98 9.32
N GLY A 175 15.29 2.81 9.66
CA GLY A 175 15.54 2.16 10.95
C GLY A 175 14.45 2.33 12.00
N ILE A 176 13.61 3.37 11.92
CA ILE A 176 12.53 3.62 12.89
C ILE A 176 11.50 2.49 12.87
N HIS A 177 11.12 2.06 11.68
CA HIS A 177 10.07 1.05 11.48
C HIS A 177 10.62 -0.36 11.18
N GLY A 178 11.94 -0.56 11.28
CA GLY A 178 12.58 -1.77 10.78
C GLY A 178 12.31 -1.95 9.29
N ARG A 179 12.01 -3.18 8.86
CA ARG A 179 11.78 -3.49 7.44
C ARG A 179 10.30 -3.61 7.06
N ASN A 180 9.37 -3.41 8.01
CA ASN A 180 7.93 -3.53 7.78
C ASN A 180 7.13 -2.67 8.78
N ARG A 181 6.78 -1.47 8.36
CA ARG A 181 6.06 -0.49 9.18
C ARG A 181 4.66 -0.98 9.57
N LEU A 182 4.31 -0.83 10.83
CA LEU A 182 2.92 -1.02 11.29
C LEU A 182 2.02 0.11 10.75
N MET A 183 0.79 -0.24 10.42
CA MET A 183 -0.24 0.69 9.94
C MET A 183 -0.39 1.89 10.90
N GLY A 184 -0.49 3.10 10.32
CA GLY A 184 -0.69 4.35 11.07
C GLY A 184 0.60 4.99 11.62
N ASN A 185 1.66 4.22 11.85
CA ASN A 185 2.88 4.70 12.51
C ASN A 185 3.66 5.76 11.71
N ALA A 186 3.39 5.95 10.40
CA ALA A 186 4.02 7.03 9.64
C ALA A 186 3.67 8.42 10.17
N LEU A 187 2.44 8.63 10.66
CA LEU A 187 2.04 9.90 11.27
C LEU A 187 2.66 10.07 12.65
N LEU A 188 2.76 9.00 13.44
CA LEU A 188 3.42 9.04 14.75
C LEU A 188 4.90 9.37 14.61
N ASP A 189 5.58 8.81 13.61
CA ASP A 189 6.96 9.11 13.26
C ASP A 189 7.16 10.62 13.00
N ILE A 190 6.35 11.20 12.12
CA ILE A 190 6.45 12.62 11.78
C ILE A 190 6.21 13.51 13.02
N ILE A 191 5.26 13.14 13.89
CA ILE A 191 4.95 13.93 15.10
C ILE A 191 6.05 13.79 16.14
N SER A 192 6.70 12.62 16.22
CA SER A 192 7.71 12.33 17.26
C SER A 192 9.10 12.85 16.91
N PHE A 193 9.46 12.87 15.64
CA PHE A 193 10.80 13.19 15.14
C PHE A 193 10.86 14.46 14.27
N GLY A 194 9.69 15.02 13.86
CA GLY A 194 9.57 16.20 12.99
C GLY A 194 9.58 17.57 13.69
#